data_766e0b5c357e3a149412e735e618c0f0
#
_entry.id   766e0b5c357e3a149412e735e618c0f0
#
_cell.length_a   1.000
_cell.length_b   1.000
_cell.length_c   1.000
_cell.angle_alpha   90.00
_cell.angle_beta   90.00
_cell.angle_gamma   90.00
#
_symmetry.space_group_name_H-M   'P 1'
#
loop_
_entity.id
_entity.type
_entity.pdbx_description
1 polymer ?
#
loop_
_entity_poly.entity_id
_entity_poly.type
_entity_poly.pdbx_seq_one_letter_code
_entity_poly.pdbx_strand_id
1 'polypeptide(L)'
;MWCLLLVAFIVVANGHDFKTIYSWNYVDFDFPNESIRDSLISSGHYIPENNMPLGLQSWNDKFFITIPRWKNGVVSNLNYISKNDQSQSPKLIPYPNWETNCIDFPGSIVSIFRTKVDACDRLWGVDTGVTDILGNATVVQPVRIFVFDLKTDKVLRVYTLKDSDQTSNSFFADAVVDVDPNNCDNAHIYISDLSGYGIVVYSWAKNDSWRITHNYFHFDPLHGDYNISGYNFQWTDGVFGLSLSTPRNDGYKTLYFHAMSGITEFSVSTEVLQDATLKRSSDYHTFHVEGKKGARSQGPTSLIDTKTGIDYFTQVSKNGIACWDTSVPLDEDSFVLVAQDNTTLVFPQDISIDPLFNMLYVLSDNLPQLMFSNYDPKTRNFFLTAADLDSLTPACKKQNSKSR
;
A
#
# COMPACT_ATOMS: atom_id res chain seq x y z
N MET A 1 -41.64 29.77 -29.28
CA MET A 1 -40.41 28.93 -29.51
C MET A 1 -39.37 29.42 -28.53
N TRP A 2 -39.33 28.81 -27.36
CA TRP A 2 -38.38 29.22 -26.27
C TRP A 2 -37.19 28.24 -26.31
N CYS A 3 -36.01 28.76 -26.66
CA CYS A 3 -34.75 28.02 -26.52
C CYS A 3 -34.38 27.99 -25.05
N LEU A 4 -34.45 26.82 -24.43
CA LEU A 4 -33.79 26.57 -23.14
C LEU A 4 -32.29 26.38 -23.41
N LEU A 5 -31.48 27.35 -23.02
CA LEU A 5 -30.03 27.21 -22.90
C LEU A 5 -29.74 26.35 -21.69
N LEU A 6 -29.34 25.09 -21.93
CA LEU A 6 -28.70 24.22 -20.95
C LEU A 6 -27.29 24.77 -20.69
N VAL A 7 -27.12 25.50 -19.61
CA VAL A 7 -25.78 25.85 -19.09
C VAL A 7 -25.27 24.61 -18.37
N ALA A 8 -24.41 23.85 -19.04
CA ALA A 8 -23.63 22.80 -18.40
C ALA A 8 -22.61 23.49 -17.48
N PHE A 9 -22.82 23.41 -16.17
CA PHE A 9 -21.79 23.74 -15.19
C PHE A 9 -20.69 22.67 -15.31
N ILE A 10 -19.61 23.01 -16.00
CA ILE A 10 -18.37 22.28 -15.88
C ILE A 10 -17.83 22.62 -14.49
N VAL A 11 -18.01 21.71 -13.53
CA VAL A 11 -17.28 21.74 -12.28
C VAL A 11 -15.83 21.42 -12.65
N VAL A 12 -15.03 22.44 -12.84
CA VAL A 12 -13.57 22.31 -12.86
C VAL A 12 -13.19 21.91 -11.45
N ALA A 13 -12.96 20.64 -11.23
CA ALA A 13 -12.28 20.18 -10.02
C ALA A 13 -10.92 20.90 -10.01
N ASN A 14 -10.74 21.83 -9.08
CA ASN A 14 -9.43 22.38 -8.76
C ASN A 14 -8.63 21.25 -8.14
N GLY A 15 -8.01 20.39 -8.97
CA GLY A 15 -7.10 19.35 -8.53
C GLY A 15 -5.92 20.03 -7.82
N HIS A 16 -5.64 19.61 -6.58
CA HIS A 16 -4.42 20.03 -5.92
C HIS A 16 -3.24 19.44 -6.69
N ASP A 17 -2.23 20.26 -6.98
CA ASP A 17 -1.09 19.86 -7.79
C ASP A 17 -0.17 18.92 -7.01
N PHE A 18 -0.27 17.63 -7.28
CA PHE A 18 0.78 16.69 -6.91
C PHE A 18 2.00 16.95 -7.78
N LYS A 19 3.14 17.23 -7.14
CA LYS A 19 4.40 17.46 -7.82
C LYS A 19 5.15 16.16 -8.00
N THR A 20 5.65 15.89 -9.21
CA THR A 20 6.56 14.78 -9.45
C THR A 20 7.89 15.05 -8.76
N ILE A 21 8.26 14.16 -7.83
CA ILE A 21 9.55 14.17 -7.13
C ILE A 21 10.55 13.35 -7.94
N TYR A 22 10.19 12.11 -8.27
CA TYR A 22 10.99 11.20 -9.08
C TYR A 22 10.12 10.52 -10.14
N SER A 23 10.76 10.10 -11.24
CA SER A 23 10.07 9.32 -12.28
C SER A 23 11.08 8.45 -13.02
N TRP A 24 10.66 7.26 -13.45
CA TRP A 24 11.53 6.30 -14.13
C TRP A 24 10.87 5.78 -15.41
N ASN A 25 11.69 5.52 -16.43
CA ASN A 25 11.28 4.68 -17.55
C ASN A 25 11.29 3.21 -17.10
N TYR A 26 12.46 2.77 -16.59
CA TYR A 26 12.67 1.56 -15.79
C TYR A 26 13.45 1.95 -14.54
N VAL A 27 13.21 1.27 -13.44
CA VAL A 27 14.06 1.42 -12.26
C VAL A 27 15.40 0.75 -12.50
N ASP A 28 16.46 1.29 -11.93
CA ASP A 28 17.79 0.71 -11.94
C ASP A 28 18.34 0.69 -10.51
N PHE A 29 19.36 -0.13 -10.27
CA PHE A 29 19.92 -0.32 -8.95
C PHE A 29 21.34 0.24 -8.88
N ASP A 30 21.76 0.61 -7.67
CA ASP A 30 23.14 1.01 -7.37
C ASP A 30 24.00 -0.26 -7.26
N PHE A 31 24.39 -0.79 -8.41
CA PHE A 31 25.27 -1.95 -8.50
C PHE A 31 26.70 -1.59 -8.04
N PRO A 32 27.45 -2.55 -7.48
CA PRO A 32 28.86 -2.31 -7.10
C PRO A 32 29.74 -1.78 -8.23
N ASN A 33 29.42 -2.17 -9.48
CA ASN A 33 30.01 -1.63 -10.70
C ASN A 33 29.20 -2.02 -11.94
N GLU A 34 29.42 -1.34 -13.06
CA GLU A 34 28.71 -1.59 -14.31
C GLU A 34 28.97 -3.00 -14.90
N SER A 35 30.16 -3.58 -14.69
CA SER A 35 30.48 -4.94 -15.18
C SER A 35 29.59 -6.00 -14.54
N ILE A 36 29.27 -5.86 -13.23
CA ILE A 36 28.32 -6.75 -12.54
C ILE A 36 26.92 -6.56 -13.12
N ARG A 37 26.48 -5.32 -13.29
CA ARG A 37 25.18 -5.00 -13.89
C ARG A 37 25.03 -5.64 -15.29
N ASP A 38 26.02 -5.45 -16.17
CA ASP A 38 25.99 -5.98 -17.53
C ASP A 38 26.03 -7.51 -17.55
N SER A 39 26.76 -8.13 -16.64
CA SER A 39 26.77 -9.58 -16.47
C SER A 39 25.41 -10.12 -16.06
N LEU A 40 24.72 -9.46 -15.11
CA LEU A 40 23.39 -9.86 -14.67
C LEU A 40 22.33 -9.68 -15.77
N ILE A 41 22.43 -8.63 -16.58
CA ILE A 41 21.58 -8.43 -17.77
C ILE A 41 21.85 -9.55 -18.78
N SER A 42 23.12 -9.79 -19.12
CA SER A 42 23.52 -10.77 -20.15
C SER A 42 23.10 -12.20 -19.77
N SER A 43 23.08 -12.52 -18.47
CA SER A 43 22.66 -13.83 -17.95
C SER A 43 21.15 -13.95 -17.71
N GLY A 44 20.38 -12.87 -17.86
CA GLY A 44 18.94 -12.83 -17.59
C GLY A 44 18.58 -12.79 -16.10
N HIS A 45 19.54 -12.63 -15.18
CA HIS A 45 19.28 -12.46 -13.77
C HIS A 45 18.74 -11.07 -13.41
N TYR A 46 19.05 -10.06 -14.24
CA TYR A 46 18.46 -8.74 -14.19
C TYR A 46 17.75 -8.43 -15.51
N ILE A 47 16.44 -8.25 -15.45
CA ILE A 47 15.57 -7.89 -16.57
C ILE A 47 14.90 -6.56 -16.22
N PRO A 48 15.43 -5.41 -16.67
CA PRO A 48 14.97 -4.09 -16.22
C PRO A 48 13.46 -3.86 -16.37
N GLU A 49 12.85 -4.34 -17.45
CA GLU A 49 11.41 -4.19 -17.72
C GLU A 49 10.49 -4.96 -16.79
N ASN A 50 11.03 -5.90 -16.02
CA ASN A 50 10.26 -6.70 -15.05
C ASN A 50 10.28 -6.12 -13.63
N ASN A 51 11.01 -5.01 -13.42
CA ASN A 51 11.18 -4.40 -12.12
C ASN A 51 10.18 -3.25 -11.93
N MET A 52 9.08 -3.52 -11.25
CA MET A 52 8.02 -2.56 -10.96
C MET A 52 8.10 -2.11 -9.49
N PRO A 53 8.27 -0.81 -9.21
CA PRO A 53 8.19 -0.30 -7.85
C PRO A 53 6.74 -0.35 -7.35
N LEU A 54 6.50 -1.01 -6.21
CA LEU A 54 5.16 -1.26 -5.71
C LEU A 54 4.90 -0.58 -4.36
N GLY A 55 5.69 -0.87 -3.34
CA GLY A 55 5.51 -0.31 -2.00
C GLY A 55 6.35 0.93 -1.78
N LEU A 56 5.81 1.87 -1.02
CA LEU A 56 6.42 3.15 -0.68
C LEU A 56 6.31 3.41 0.81
N GLN A 57 7.43 3.70 1.47
CA GLN A 57 7.43 4.18 2.85
C GLN A 57 8.45 5.29 3.04
N SER A 58 7.99 6.43 3.56
CA SER A 58 8.82 7.57 3.94
C SER A 58 9.33 7.43 5.37
N TRP A 59 10.62 7.69 5.60
CA TRP A 59 11.22 7.81 6.93
C TRP A 59 12.47 8.69 6.89
N ASN A 60 12.49 9.73 7.69
CA ASN A 60 13.59 10.72 7.74
C ASN A 60 13.99 11.20 6.34
N ASP A 61 15.23 10.96 5.93
CA ASP A 61 15.81 11.34 4.63
C ASP A 61 15.68 10.23 3.56
N LYS A 62 14.95 9.14 3.83
CA LYS A 62 14.80 7.98 2.92
C LYS A 62 13.37 7.76 2.45
N PHE A 63 13.24 7.29 1.21
CA PHE A 63 12.08 6.54 0.75
C PHE A 63 12.47 5.08 0.62
N PHE A 64 11.79 4.19 1.35
CA PHE A 64 11.87 2.76 1.12
C PHE A 64 10.95 2.39 -0.03
N ILE A 65 11.46 1.60 -0.98
CA ILE A 65 10.74 1.18 -2.17
C ILE A 65 10.92 -0.33 -2.33
N THR A 66 9.80 -1.03 -2.51
CA THR A 66 9.83 -2.47 -2.78
C THR A 66 9.66 -2.75 -4.27
N ILE A 67 10.39 -3.75 -4.75
CA ILE A 67 10.25 -4.34 -6.09
C ILE A 67 9.92 -5.82 -5.88
N PRO A 68 8.63 -6.18 -5.77
CA PRO A 68 8.27 -7.59 -5.56
C PRO A 68 8.72 -8.46 -6.73
N ARG A 69 9.15 -9.70 -6.44
CA ARG A 69 9.54 -10.65 -7.47
C ARG A 69 8.34 -11.29 -8.17
N TRP A 70 7.50 -10.46 -8.78
CA TRP A 70 6.32 -10.89 -9.52
C TRP A 70 6.64 -11.48 -10.89
N LYS A 71 7.78 -11.09 -11.45
CA LYS A 71 8.39 -11.68 -12.65
C LYS A 71 9.85 -12.03 -12.37
N ASN A 72 10.45 -12.86 -13.22
CA ASN A 72 11.88 -13.15 -13.16
C ASN A 72 12.72 -11.90 -13.47
N GLY A 73 13.97 -11.88 -13.01
CA GLY A 73 14.92 -10.80 -13.29
C GLY A 73 14.82 -9.61 -12.34
N VAL A 74 14.30 -9.81 -11.12
CA VAL A 74 14.31 -8.82 -10.04
C VAL A 74 15.46 -9.14 -9.08
N VAL A 75 16.49 -8.30 -9.08
CA VAL A 75 17.73 -8.55 -8.31
C VAL A 75 17.64 -8.15 -6.84
N SER A 76 16.84 -7.12 -6.52
CA SER A 76 16.65 -6.64 -5.15
C SER A 76 15.18 -6.30 -4.91
N ASN A 77 14.65 -6.78 -3.79
CA ASN A 77 13.25 -6.56 -3.43
C ASN A 77 13.05 -5.31 -2.57
N LEU A 78 13.78 -5.19 -1.46
CA LEU A 78 13.67 -4.06 -0.54
C LEU A 78 14.84 -3.09 -0.76
N ASN A 79 14.50 -1.85 -1.05
CA ASN A 79 15.47 -0.83 -1.44
C ASN A 79 15.12 0.50 -0.78
N TYR A 80 16.06 1.45 -0.86
CA TYR A 80 15.78 2.84 -0.53
C TYR A 80 16.41 3.79 -1.55
N ILE A 81 15.92 5.03 -1.55
CA ILE A 81 16.53 6.20 -2.19
C ILE A 81 16.62 7.34 -1.18
N SER A 82 17.64 8.17 -1.31
CA SER A 82 17.72 9.40 -0.51
C SER A 82 16.73 10.44 -1.03
N LYS A 83 16.01 11.12 -0.13
CA LYS A 83 15.18 12.27 -0.47
C LYS A 83 15.98 13.47 -1.00
N ASN A 84 17.30 13.45 -0.76
CA ASN A 84 18.23 14.49 -1.20
C ASN A 84 18.86 14.17 -2.56
N ASP A 85 18.53 13.05 -3.21
CA ASP A 85 19.05 12.71 -4.52
C ASP A 85 18.56 13.76 -5.55
N GLN A 86 19.49 14.27 -6.35
CA GLN A 86 19.21 15.32 -7.35
C GLN A 86 18.85 14.74 -8.73
N SER A 87 18.94 13.43 -8.90
CA SER A 87 18.52 12.76 -10.12
C SER A 87 16.99 12.77 -10.24
N GLN A 88 16.48 12.95 -11.43
CA GLN A 88 15.04 12.71 -11.69
C GLN A 88 14.66 11.22 -11.67
N SER A 89 15.64 10.34 -11.82
CA SER A 89 15.49 8.87 -11.83
C SER A 89 16.58 8.25 -10.95
N PRO A 90 16.53 8.42 -9.62
CA PRO A 90 17.55 7.90 -8.73
C PRO A 90 17.67 6.38 -8.82
N LYS A 91 18.87 5.84 -8.68
CA LYS A 91 19.11 4.41 -8.55
C LYS A 91 18.64 3.90 -7.20
N LEU A 92 18.06 2.71 -7.17
CA LEU A 92 17.63 2.06 -5.93
C LEU A 92 18.82 1.42 -5.24
N ILE A 93 18.95 1.67 -3.94
CA ILE A 93 19.99 1.11 -3.08
C ILE A 93 19.39 -0.04 -2.28
N PRO A 94 19.89 -1.29 -2.42
CA PRO A 94 19.38 -2.43 -1.67
C PRO A 94 19.45 -2.24 -0.16
N TYR A 95 18.36 -2.51 0.55
CA TYR A 95 18.26 -2.32 2.00
C TYR A 95 18.10 -3.66 2.74
N PRO A 96 18.78 -3.89 3.85
CA PRO A 96 19.91 -3.09 4.36
C PRO A 96 21.19 -3.25 3.52
N ASN A 97 21.26 -4.24 2.65
CA ASN A 97 22.38 -4.52 1.75
C ASN A 97 21.98 -5.52 0.65
N TRP A 98 22.91 -5.80 -0.28
CA TRP A 98 22.70 -6.76 -1.36
C TRP A 98 22.48 -8.19 -0.86
N GLU A 99 23.21 -8.65 0.16
CA GLU A 99 23.14 -10.02 0.67
C GLU A 99 21.74 -10.36 1.20
N THR A 100 21.14 -9.44 1.97
CA THR A 100 19.77 -9.61 2.49
C THR A 100 18.71 -9.71 1.38
N ASN A 101 18.99 -9.19 0.20
CA ASN A 101 18.10 -9.21 -0.97
C ASN A 101 18.42 -10.32 -1.98
N CYS A 102 19.52 -11.04 -1.82
CA CYS A 102 19.91 -12.10 -2.74
C CYS A 102 19.27 -13.43 -2.34
N ILE A 103 18.33 -13.93 -3.14
CA ILE A 103 17.55 -15.14 -2.83
C ILE A 103 18.38 -16.42 -2.70
N ASP A 104 19.62 -16.41 -3.19
CA ASP A 104 20.54 -17.54 -3.05
C ASP A 104 21.13 -17.67 -1.63
N PHE A 105 20.98 -16.64 -0.80
CA PHE A 105 21.43 -16.68 0.60
C PHE A 105 20.30 -17.17 1.51
N PRO A 106 20.57 -18.13 2.39
CA PRO A 106 19.61 -18.58 3.37
C PRO A 106 19.13 -17.44 4.27
N GLY A 107 17.80 -17.31 4.40
CA GLY A 107 17.21 -16.28 5.25
C GLY A 107 17.02 -14.90 4.60
N SER A 108 17.46 -14.71 3.34
CA SER A 108 17.23 -13.48 2.59
C SER A 108 15.75 -13.19 2.32
N ILE A 109 15.44 -11.95 1.97
CA ILE A 109 14.12 -11.50 1.55
C ILE A 109 13.81 -12.09 0.16
N VAL A 110 12.63 -12.69 0.02
CA VAL A 110 12.13 -13.18 -1.27
C VAL A 110 11.23 -12.15 -1.94
N SER A 111 10.09 -11.81 -1.36
CA SER A 111 9.15 -10.89 -2.00
C SER A 111 8.26 -10.18 -0.98
N ILE A 112 8.72 -9.05 -0.46
CA ILE A 112 7.92 -8.11 0.32
C ILE A 112 7.17 -7.19 -0.65
N PHE A 113 5.86 -7.01 -0.46
CA PHE A 113 5.07 -6.10 -1.30
C PHE A 113 5.12 -4.68 -0.76
N ARG A 114 4.76 -4.49 0.50
CA ARG A 114 4.76 -3.20 1.18
C ARG A 114 5.49 -3.28 2.50
N THR A 115 6.02 -2.15 2.90
CA THR A 115 6.61 -1.97 4.21
C THR A 115 5.88 -0.89 4.98
N LYS A 116 5.95 -0.94 6.31
CA LYS A 116 5.42 0.11 7.19
C LYS A 116 6.46 0.49 8.24
N VAL A 117 6.67 1.78 8.42
CA VAL A 117 7.46 2.31 9.52
C VAL A 117 6.55 2.53 10.71
N ASP A 118 6.97 2.10 11.89
CA ASP A 118 6.24 2.33 13.13
C ASP A 118 6.82 3.52 13.93
N ALA A 119 6.08 3.94 14.96
CA ALA A 119 6.46 5.07 15.81
C ALA A 119 7.71 4.80 16.68
N CYS A 120 8.29 3.58 16.62
CA CYS A 120 9.51 3.18 17.33
C CYS A 120 10.71 3.07 16.38
N ASP A 121 10.64 3.67 15.21
CA ASP A 121 11.67 3.63 14.17
C ASP A 121 12.03 2.21 13.71
N ARG A 122 11.01 1.35 13.58
CA ARG A 122 11.16 0.01 13.02
C ARG A 122 10.49 -0.05 11.65
N LEU A 123 11.13 -0.73 10.69
CA LEU A 123 10.56 -1.04 9.39
C LEU A 123 10.04 -2.49 9.41
N TRP A 124 8.78 -2.66 9.13
CA TRP A 124 8.09 -3.95 9.06
C TRP A 124 7.80 -4.31 7.61
N GLY A 125 8.02 -5.56 7.23
CA GLY A 125 7.67 -6.08 5.91
C GLY A 125 7.20 -7.52 6.00
N VAL A 126 6.19 -7.88 5.21
CA VAL A 126 5.69 -9.25 5.09
C VAL A 126 6.26 -9.86 3.81
N ASP A 127 7.16 -10.81 3.96
CA ASP A 127 7.78 -11.55 2.87
C ASP A 127 6.90 -12.75 2.52
N THR A 128 6.31 -12.74 1.34
CA THR A 128 5.43 -13.82 0.88
C THR A 128 6.18 -15.12 0.58
N GLY A 129 7.50 -15.08 0.43
CA GLY A 129 8.32 -16.24 0.11
C GLY A 129 8.13 -16.79 -1.30
N VAL A 130 7.39 -16.10 -2.17
CA VAL A 130 7.02 -16.55 -3.52
C VAL A 130 7.64 -15.65 -4.58
N THR A 131 8.15 -16.27 -5.66
CA THR A 131 8.65 -15.56 -6.86
C THR A 131 7.80 -15.89 -8.07
N ASP A 132 7.89 -15.03 -9.10
CA ASP A 132 7.31 -15.21 -10.44
C ASP A 132 5.80 -15.50 -10.45
N ILE A 133 5.04 -14.76 -9.61
CA ILE A 133 3.59 -14.97 -9.47
C ILE A 133 2.80 -14.64 -10.75
N LEU A 134 3.34 -13.82 -11.65
CA LEU A 134 2.75 -13.52 -12.96
C LEU A 134 3.20 -14.48 -14.07
N GLY A 135 4.06 -15.44 -13.74
CA GLY A 135 4.57 -16.47 -14.64
C GLY A 135 4.39 -17.87 -14.06
N ASN A 136 5.45 -18.45 -13.55
CA ASN A 136 5.46 -19.77 -12.91
C ASN A 136 5.74 -19.63 -11.40
N ALA A 137 4.70 -19.29 -10.65
CA ALA A 137 4.78 -19.04 -9.21
C ALA A 137 5.54 -20.15 -8.48
N THR A 138 6.62 -19.78 -7.79
CA THR A 138 7.49 -20.70 -7.09
C THR A 138 7.63 -20.30 -5.63
N VAL A 139 7.30 -21.21 -4.72
CA VAL A 139 7.53 -21.04 -3.27
C VAL A 139 9.00 -21.31 -2.99
N VAL A 140 9.73 -20.29 -2.56
CA VAL A 140 11.16 -20.35 -2.22
C VAL A 140 11.33 -20.54 -0.72
N GLN A 141 10.51 -19.85 0.08
CA GLN A 141 10.56 -19.87 1.55
C GLN A 141 9.14 -19.73 2.12
N PRO A 142 8.91 -20.08 3.39
CA PRO A 142 7.63 -19.79 4.05
C PRO A 142 7.40 -18.28 4.18
N VAL A 143 6.15 -17.89 4.40
CA VAL A 143 5.80 -16.49 4.69
C VAL A 143 6.46 -16.03 5.99
N ARG A 144 7.10 -14.86 5.98
CA ARG A 144 7.81 -14.32 7.14
C ARG A 144 7.52 -12.83 7.33
N ILE A 145 7.54 -12.41 8.59
CA ILE A 145 7.52 -11.00 8.96
C ILE A 145 8.95 -10.60 9.30
N PHE A 146 9.49 -9.65 8.56
CA PHE A 146 10.78 -9.01 8.85
C PHE A 146 10.58 -7.71 9.61
N VAL A 147 11.38 -7.49 10.62
CA VAL A 147 11.41 -6.22 11.35
C VAL A 147 12.86 -5.73 11.46
N PHE A 148 13.09 -4.52 10.98
CA PHE A 148 14.40 -3.86 10.97
C PHE A 148 14.40 -2.68 11.94
N ASP A 149 15.51 -2.47 12.62
CA ASP A 149 15.80 -1.23 13.34
C ASP A 149 16.38 -0.20 12.34
N LEU A 150 15.65 0.87 12.11
CA LEU A 150 16.02 1.90 11.14
C LEU A 150 17.16 2.82 11.63
N LYS A 151 17.50 2.78 12.93
CA LYS A 151 18.66 3.52 13.48
C LYS A 151 19.98 2.80 13.27
N THR A 152 19.94 1.46 13.19
CA THR A 152 21.14 0.63 13.09
C THR A 152 21.19 -0.20 11.82
N ASP A 153 20.12 -0.18 11.00
CA ASP A 153 19.91 -0.96 9.78
C ASP A 153 20.02 -2.49 10.02
N LYS A 154 19.72 -2.95 11.26
CA LYS A 154 19.83 -4.35 11.64
C LYS A 154 18.45 -5.03 11.66
N VAL A 155 18.43 -6.30 11.30
CA VAL A 155 17.26 -7.16 11.52
C VAL A 155 17.08 -7.38 13.02
N LEU A 156 15.94 -6.95 13.57
CA LEU A 156 15.54 -7.17 14.96
C LEU A 156 14.87 -8.53 15.14
N ARG A 157 14.03 -8.90 14.17
CA ARG A 157 13.27 -10.15 14.22
C ARG A 157 12.87 -10.61 12.84
N VAL A 158 12.87 -11.94 12.67
CA VAL A 158 12.20 -12.63 11.57
C VAL A 158 11.25 -13.63 12.19
N TYR A 159 9.96 -13.48 11.91
CA TYR A 159 8.92 -14.39 12.39
C TYR A 159 8.33 -15.18 11.23
N THR A 160 8.38 -16.51 11.29
CA THR A 160 7.74 -17.37 10.29
C THR A 160 6.26 -17.53 10.65
N LEU A 161 5.39 -17.19 9.70
CA LEU A 161 3.95 -17.26 9.89
C LEU A 161 3.51 -18.74 10.00
N LYS A 162 2.59 -19.01 10.93
CA LYS A 162 2.08 -20.39 11.13
C LYS A 162 1.22 -20.81 9.94
N ASP A 163 1.25 -22.12 9.61
CA ASP A 163 0.38 -22.69 8.58
C ASP A 163 -1.11 -22.48 8.90
N SER A 164 -1.48 -22.49 10.19
CA SER A 164 -2.87 -22.23 10.64
C SER A 164 -3.38 -20.81 10.33
N ASP A 165 -2.47 -19.87 10.07
CA ASP A 165 -2.78 -18.49 9.80
C ASP A 165 -2.80 -18.16 8.30
N GLN A 166 -2.60 -19.19 7.47
CA GLN A 166 -2.60 -19.14 6.03
C GLN A 166 -3.70 -20.02 5.42
N THR A 167 -4.06 -19.76 4.20
CA THR A 167 -4.90 -20.60 3.34
C THR A 167 -4.12 -20.97 2.08
N SER A 168 -4.60 -21.93 1.31
CA SER A 168 -3.97 -22.28 0.02
C SER A 168 -3.95 -21.12 -0.99
N ASN A 169 -4.79 -20.10 -0.77
CA ASN A 169 -4.93 -18.95 -1.66
C ASN A 169 -4.41 -17.66 -1.03
N SER A 170 -3.74 -17.73 0.13
CA SER A 170 -3.26 -16.54 0.82
C SER A 170 -2.35 -15.68 -0.06
N PHE A 171 -2.63 -14.38 -0.04
CA PHE A 171 -1.83 -13.35 -0.71
C PHE A 171 -1.75 -12.11 0.18
N PHE A 172 -0.65 -11.99 0.91
CA PHE A 172 -0.44 -10.93 1.89
C PHE A 172 0.05 -9.66 1.18
N ALA A 173 -0.80 -8.63 1.15
CA ALA A 173 -0.59 -7.50 0.27
C ALA A 173 -0.32 -6.17 0.99
N ASP A 174 -0.95 -5.92 2.11
CA ASP A 174 -0.77 -4.70 2.90
C ASP A 174 -0.73 -5.02 4.38
N ALA A 175 -0.24 -4.06 5.16
CA ALA A 175 -0.21 -4.18 6.61
C ALA A 175 -0.24 -2.79 7.26
N VAL A 176 -0.64 -2.74 8.54
CA VAL A 176 -0.48 -1.56 9.39
C VAL A 176 0.03 -1.97 10.76
N VAL A 177 0.84 -1.11 11.38
CA VAL A 177 1.44 -1.39 12.69
C VAL A 177 0.79 -0.53 13.76
N ASP A 178 0.25 -1.20 14.76
CA ASP A 178 -0.32 -0.60 15.96
C ASP A 178 0.71 -0.65 17.09
N VAL A 179 1.21 0.51 17.48
CA VAL A 179 2.20 0.66 18.55
C VAL A 179 2.01 1.99 19.27
N ASP A 180 2.25 1.98 20.57
CA ASP A 180 2.44 3.19 21.38
C ASP A 180 3.94 3.52 21.39
N PRO A 181 4.37 4.73 20.98
CA PRO A 181 5.78 5.13 21.00
C PRO A 181 6.43 5.06 22.39
N ASN A 182 5.61 5.09 23.45
CA ASN A 182 6.08 4.93 24.84
C ASN A 182 6.19 3.47 25.28
N ASN A 183 5.68 2.52 24.47
CA ASN A 183 5.70 1.08 24.77
C ASN A 183 5.89 0.26 23.48
N CYS A 184 7.10 0.31 22.93
CA CYS A 184 7.45 -0.36 21.67
C CYS A 184 7.31 -1.90 21.73
N ASP A 185 7.35 -2.48 22.93
CA ASP A 185 7.21 -3.94 23.09
C ASP A 185 5.76 -4.42 22.98
N ASN A 186 4.77 -3.54 23.08
CA ASN A 186 3.36 -3.89 22.90
C ASN A 186 2.86 -3.56 21.47
N ALA A 187 3.64 -3.92 20.47
CA ALA A 187 3.26 -3.69 19.07
C ALA A 187 2.46 -4.87 18.51
N HIS A 188 1.52 -4.54 17.63
CA HIS A 188 0.79 -5.49 16.79
C HIS A 188 0.89 -5.06 15.32
N ILE A 189 1.00 -6.02 14.41
CA ILE A 189 0.83 -5.77 12.97
C ILE A 189 -0.42 -6.50 12.50
N TYR A 190 -1.27 -5.79 11.76
CA TYR A 190 -2.45 -6.33 11.07
C TYR A 190 -2.12 -6.44 9.59
N ILE A 191 -2.25 -7.63 9.04
CA ILE A 191 -1.81 -7.99 7.69
C ILE A 191 -3.03 -8.42 6.89
N SER A 192 -3.32 -7.74 5.78
CA SER A 192 -4.40 -8.13 4.89
C SER A 192 -4.01 -9.33 4.02
N ASP A 193 -4.89 -10.31 3.97
CA ASP A 193 -4.81 -11.46 3.07
C ASP A 193 -5.93 -11.36 2.04
N LEU A 194 -5.62 -10.70 0.93
CA LEU A 194 -6.62 -10.31 -0.06
C LEU A 194 -7.29 -11.48 -0.78
N SER A 195 -6.57 -12.57 -1.02
CA SER A 195 -7.12 -13.76 -1.70
C SER A 195 -7.53 -14.87 -0.73
N GLY A 196 -7.02 -14.84 0.50
CA GLY A 196 -7.47 -15.71 1.59
C GLY A 196 -8.64 -15.12 2.39
N TYR A 197 -9.05 -13.88 2.11
CA TYR A 197 -10.17 -13.16 2.75
C TYR A 197 -10.07 -13.15 4.26
N GLY A 198 -8.94 -12.65 4.78
CA GLY A 198 -8.66 -12.61 6.20
C GLY A 198 -7.73 -11.47 6.60
N ILE A 199 -7.66 -11.23 7.90
CA ILE A 199 -6.62 -10.41 8.51
C ILE A 199 -5.80 -11.30 9.43
N VAL A 200 -4.48 -11.31 9.26
CA VAL A 200 -3.56 -11.97 10.17
C VAL A 200 -2.99 -10.94 11.12
N VAL A 201 -3.06 -11.25 12.41
CA VAL A 201 -2.50 -10.43 13.49
C VAL A 201 -1.24 -11.08 14.00
N TYR A 202 -0.16 -10.32 14.15
CA TYR A 202 1.02 -10.76 14.87
C TYR A 202 1.28 -9.82 16.04
N SER A 203 1.55 -10.39 17.22
CA SER A 203 1.91 -9.66 18.43
C SER A 203 3.41 -9.75 18.69
N TRP A 204 4.08 -8.59 18.75
CA TRP A 204 5.50 -8.51 19.08
C TRP A 204 5.80 -9.07 20.47
N ALA A 205 4.99 -8.70 21.48
CA ALA A 205 5.17 -9.14 22.86
C ALA A 205 5.00 -10.65 23.03
N LYS A 206 3.97 -11.23 22.38
CA LYS A 206 3.69 -12.68 22.46
C LYS A 206 4.60 -13.48 21.52
N ASN A 207 5.20 -12.85 20.52
CA ASN A 207 5.88 -13.49 19.40
C ASN A 207 5.02 -14.60 18.79
N ASP A 208 3.75 -14.29 18.56
CA ASP A 208 2.74 -15.23 18.05
C ASP A 208 1.76 -14.53 17.12
N SER A 209 1.11 -15.28 16.24
CA SER A 209 0.14 -14.79 15.26
C SER A 209 -1.16 -15.58 15.31
N TRP A 210 -2.23 -14.97 14.78
CA TRP A 210 -3.53 -15.61 14.61
C TRP A 210 -4.28 -14.98 13.45
N ARG A 211 -5.18 -15.76 12.86
CA ARG A 211 -6.01 -15.34 11.74
C ARG A 211 -7.42 -15.00 12.20
N ILE A 212 -7.95 -13.91 11.67
CA ILE A 212 -9.34 -13.47 11.81
C ILE A 212 -10.01 -13.54 10.44
N THR A 213 -11.24 -14.04 10.42
CA THR A 213 -12.07 -14.12 9.21
C THR A 213 -13.40 -13.41 9.43
N HIS A 214 -13.87 -12.70 8.42
CA HIS A 214 -15.17 -12.01 8.44
C HIS A 214 -15.73 -11.87 7.01
N ASN A 215 -17.06 -11.82 6.86
CA ASN A 215 -17.69 -11.64 5.55
C ASN A 215 -17.29 -10.33 4.86
N TYR A 216 -16.98 -9.28 5.62
CA TYR A 216 -16.56 -7.98 5.10
C TYR A 216 -15.14 -7.99 4.50
N PHE A 217 -14.40 -9.08 4.65
CA PHE A 217 -13.09 -9.25 4.02
C PHE A 217 -13.17 -9.76 2.58
N HIS A 218 -14.36 -10.17 2.12
CA HIS A 218 -14.57 -10.63 0.77
C HIS A 218 -14.72 -9.45 -0.21
N PHE A 219 -14.43 -9.73 -1.48
CA PHE A 219 -14.70 -8.77 -2.56
C PHE A 219 -16.20 -8.59 -2.80
N ASP A 220 -16.57 -7.46 -3.39
CA ASP A 220 -17.92 -7.22 -3.88
C ASP A 220 -18.01 -7.61 -5.36
N PRO A 221 -18.79 -8.65 -5.73
CA PRO A 221 -18.89 -9.12 -7.11
C PRO A 221 -19.42 -8.07 -8.09
N LEU A 222 -20.06 -7.02 -7.61
CA LEU A 222 -20.55 -5.92 -8.44
C LEU A 222 -19.45 -4.88 -8.75
N HIS A 223 -18.28 -4.98 -8.13
CA HIS A 223 -17.19 -4.00 -8.21
C HIS A 223 -15.84 -4.64 -8.54
N GLY A 224 -15.84 -5.86 -9.12
CA GLY A 224 -14.64 -6.55 -9.56
C GLY A 224 -14.18 -6.19 -10.98
N ASP A 225 -14.92 -5.33 -11.69
CA ASP A 225 -14.62 -4.94 -13.07
C ASP A 225 -13.73 -3.69 -13.13
N TYR A 226 -12.69 -3.73 -13.94
CA TYR A 226 -11.74 -2.64 -14.12
C TYR A 226 -11.57 -2.30 -15.60
N ASN A 227 -11.41 -0.99 -15.86
CA ASN A 227 -10.91 -0.46 -17.12
C ASN A 227 -9.87 0.60 -16.79
N ILE A 228 -8.58 0.24 -16.91
CA ILE A 228 -7.46 1.10 -16.53
C ILE A 228 -6.44 1.08 -17.68
N SER A 229 -6.04 2.26 -18.15
CA SER A 229 -5.09 2.41 -19.26
C SER A 229 -5.49 1.64 -20.52
N GLY A 230 -6.81 1.45 -20.75
CA GLY A 230 -7.34 0.71 -21.90
C GLY A 230 -7.40 -0.82 -21.73
N TYR A 231 -6.90 -1.35 -20.61
CA TYR A 231 -7.04 -2.77 -20.25
C TYR A 231 -8.34 -3.02 -19.53
N ASN A 232 -9.11 -4.03 -19.99
CA ASN A 232 -10.32 -4.50 -19.32
C ASN A 232 -10.02 -5.83 -18.65
N PHE A 233 -10.28 -5.92 -17.35
CA PHE A 233 -10.03 -7.13 -16.57
C PHE A 233 -10.95 -7.21 -15.35
N GLN A 234 -11.01 -8.39 -14.72
CA GLN A 234 -11.73 -8.63 -13.48
C GLN A 234 -10.79 -9.12 -12.39
N TRP A 235 -10.97 -8.62 -11.18
CA TRP A 235 -10.33 -9.14 -9.98
C TRP A 235 -11.36 -9.50 -8.91
N THR A 236 -10.99 -10.49 -8.10
CA THR A 236 -11.77 -10.96 -6.95
C THR A 236 -11.04 -10.65 -5.63
N ASP A 237 -10.26 -9.57 -5.64
CA ASP A 237 -9.41 -9.20 -4.52
C ASP A 237 -10.24 -8.66 -3.36
N GLY A 238 -10.15 -9.37 -2.22
CA GLY A 238 -10.80 -9.01 -0.97
C GLY A 238 -10.08 -7.90 -0.20
N VAL A 239 -10.09 -8.02 1.14
CA VAL A 239 -9.50 -7.03 2.04
C VAL A 239 -8.06 -6.73 1.66
N PHE A 240 -7.79 -5.45 1.39
CA PHE A 240 -6.50 -4.98 0.93
C PHE A 240 -6.06 -3.75 1.74
N GLY A 241 -6.70 -2.59 1.52
CA GLY A 241 -6.36 -1.35 2.21
C GLY A 241 -6.68 -1.41 3.69
N LEU A 242 -5.70 -1.00 4.51
CA LEU A 242 -5.80 -0.92 5.96
C LEU A 242 -5.31 0.44 6.42
N SER A 243 -6.07 1.08 7.33
CA SER A 243 -5.61 2.30 8.00
C SER A 243 -5.98 2.32 9.48
N LEU A 244 -5.21 3.02 10.32
CA LEU A 244 -5.41 3.07 11.76
C LEU A 244 -5.71 4.50 12.23
N SER A 245 -6.75 4.64 13.06
CA SER A 245 -7.03 5.89 13.75
C SER A 245 -5.96 6.19 14.83
N THR A 246 -6.04 7.39 15.41
CA THR A 246 -5.43 7.67 16.70
C THR A 246 -6.04 6.80 17.81
N PRO A 247 -5.35 6.60 18.94
CA PRO A 247 -5.92 5.89 20.08
C PRO A 247 -7.22 6.55 20.56
N ARG A 248 -8.21 5.72 20.85
CA ARG A 248 -9.45 6.12 21.51
C ARG A 248 -9.26 6.25 23.03
N ASN A 249 -10.32 6.66 23.74
CA ASN A 249 -10.29 6.82 25.21
C ASN A 249 -10.01 5.51 25.96
N ASP A 250 -10.29 4.36 25.35
CA ASP A 250 -10.03 3.02 25.88
C ASP A 250 -8.58 2.53 25.61
N GLY A 251 -7.78 3.32 24.90
CA GLY A 251 -6.40 3.03 24.53
C GLY A 251 -6.25 2.20 23.24
N TYR A 252 -7.34 1.65 22.71
CA TYR A 252 -7.35 0.95 21.43
C TYR A 252 -7.56 1.92 20.27
N LYS A 253 -7.25 1.46 19.03
CA LYS A 253 -7.51 2.21 17.81
C LYS A 253 -8.70 1.63 17.06
N THR A 254 -9.14 2.35 16.04
CA THR A 254 -10.04 1.82 15.02
C THR A 254 -9.21 1.43 13.80
N LEU A 255 -9.30 0.17 13.37
CA LEU A 255 -8.82 -0.26 12.07
C LEU A 255 -9.94 -0.03 11.06
N TYR A 256 -9.69 0.80 10.05
CA TYR A 256 -10.51 0.93 8.85
C TYR A 256 -9.96 0.01 7.76
N PHE A 257 -10.85 -0.56 6.95
CA PHE A 257 -10.42 -1.50 5.91
C PHE A 257 -11.43 -1.61 4.78
N HIS A 258 -10.94 -1.95 3.61
CA HIS A 258 -11.77 -2.22 2.44
C HIS A 258 -11.17 -3.30 1.55
N ALA A 259 -12.05 -3.94 0.74
CA ALA A 259 -11.62 -4.81 -0.34
C ALA A 259 -11.10 -3.99 -1.53
N MET A 260 -10.06 -4.49 -2.21
CA MET A 260 -9.62 -3.90 -3.49
C MET A 260 -10.78 -3.86 -4.49
N SER A 261 -11.48 -4.97 -4.65
CA SER A 261 -12.67 -5.08 -5.49
C SER A 261 -13.93 -4.76 -4.68
N GLY A 262 -14.05 -3.51 -4.23
CA GLY A 262 -15.16 -3.02 -3.43
C GLY A 262 -15.21 -1.50 -3.34
N ILE A 263 -16.34 -0.97 -2.94
CA ILE A 263 -16.56 0.48 -2.73
C ILE A 263 -17.01 0.80 -1.31
N THR A 264 -17.15 -0.22 -0.46
CA THR A 264 -17.58 -0.07 0.94
C THR A 264 -16.37 -0.02 1.84
N GLU A 265 -16.39 0.91 2.79
CA GLU A 265 -15.42 1.00 3.88
C GLU A 265 -16.01 0.40 5.14
N PHE A 266 -15.19 -0.32 5.89
CA PHE A 266 -15.54 -0.99 7.11
C PHE A 266 -14.59 -0.62 8.24
N SER A 267 -15.00 -0.89 9.48
CA SER A 267 -14.13 -0.70 10.64
C SER A 267 -14.29 -1.76 11.71
N VAL A 268 -13.27 -1.87 12.55
CA VAL A 268 -13.28 -2.72 13.74
C VAL A 268 -12.33 -2.13 14.81
N SER A 269 -12.65 -2.35 16.07
CA SER A 269 -11.73 -2.01 17.18
C SER A 269 -10.50 -2.91 17.15
N THR A 270 -9.31 -2.34 17.39
CA THR A 270 -8.09 -3.15 17.56
C THR A 270 -8.12 -4.02 18.81
N GLU A 271 -8.97 -3.70 19.81
CA GLU A 271 -9.27 -4.59 20.93
C GLU A 271 -9.76 -5.96 20.46
N VAL A 272 -10.71 -5.97 19.51
CA VAL A 272 -11.27 -7.19 18.91
C VAL A 272 -10.19 -7.98 18.15
N LEU A 273 -9.33 -7.28 17.41
CA LEU A 273 -8.26 -7.92 16.63
C LEU A 273 -7.15 -8.51 17.53
N GLN A 274 -6.89 -7.91 18.68
CA GLN A 274 -5.84 -8.34 19.63
C GLN A 274 -6.27 -9.51 20.50
N ASP A 275 -7.56 -9.88 20.48
CA ASP A 275 -8.06 -11.07 21.15
C ASP A 275 -7.92 -12.33 20.27
N ALA A 276 -6.86 -13.11 20.51
CA ALA A 276 -6.59 -14.35 19.80
C ALA A 276 -7.68 -15.43 20.00
N THR A 277 -8.61 -15.25 20.93
CA THR A 277 -9.71 -16.19 21.20
C THR A 277 -10.91 -15.95 20.29
N LEU A 278 -11.03 -14.80 19.68
CA LEU A 278 -12.10 -14.39 18.75
C LEU A 278 -11.96 -15.12 17.38
N LYS A 279 -12.05 -16.42 17.38
CA LYS A 279 -12.02 -17.26 16.17
C LYS A 279 -13.41 -17.50 15.55
N ARG A 280 -14.47 -16.82 16.03
CA ARG A 280 -15.85 -17.22 15.74
C ARG A 280 -16.60 -16.17 14.91
N SER A 281 -17.32 -16.66 13.92
CA SER A 281 -18.35 -15.92 13.18
C SER A 281 -19.47 -15.33 14.04
N SER A 282 -19.52 -15.65 15.37
CA SER A 282 -20.50 -15.11 16.31
C SER A 282 -20.25 -13.64 16.67
N ASP A 283 -19.05 -13.13 16.45
CA ASP A 283 -18.67 -11.77 16.83
C ASP A 283 -18.74 -10.79 15.65
N TYR A 284 -19.47 -11.17 14.59
CA TYR A 284 -19.62 -10.37 13.37
C TYR A 284 -20.16 -8.95 13.63
N HIS A 285 -20.93 -8.76 14.70
CA HIS A 285 -21.51 -7.47 15.09
C HIS A 285 -20.49 -6.46 15.61
N THR A 286 -19.25 -6.89 15.89
CA THR A 286 -18.15 -6.01 16.31
C THR A 286 -17.48 -5.30 15.12
N PHE A 287 -17.81 -5.75 13.91
CA PHE A 287 -17.38 -5.11 12.67
C PHE A 287 -18.49 -4.19 12.15
N HIS A 288 -18.13 -3.00 11.71
CA HIS A 288 -19.06 -1.95 11.33
C HIS A 288 -18.91 -1.60 9.85
N VAL A 289 -20.01 -1.14 9.25
CA VAL A 289 -20.04 -0.54 7.91
C VAL A 289 -19.97 0.97 8.09
N GLU A 290 -18.91 1.61 7.61
CA GLU A 290 -18.76 3.07 7.66
C GLU A 290 -19.60 3.73 6.57
N GLY A 291 -19.57 3.17 5.34
CA GLY A 291 -20.36 3.69 4.23
C GLY A 291 -19.82 3.27 2.87
N LYS A 292 -20.30 3.95 1.82
CA LYS A 292 -19.90 3.70 0.44
C LYS A 292 -19.16 4.89 -0.14
N LYS A 293 -18.03 4.62 -0.75
CA LYS A 293 -17.14 5.61 -1.40
C LYS A 293 -17.64 6.08 -2.79
N GLY A 294 -18.73 5.51 -3.27
CA GLY A 294 -19.28 5.81 -4.59
C GLY A 294 -18.68 4.99 -5.73
N ALA A 295 -19.23 5.17 -6.93
CA ALA A 295 -18.85 4.38 -8.09
C ALA A 295 -17.38 4.58 -8.49
N ARG A 296 -16.71 3.49 -8.92
CA ARG A 296 -15.33 3.48 -9.38
C ARG A 296 -14.33 3.98 -8.32
N SER A 297 -14.60 3.69 -7.05
CA SER A 297 -13.74 4.09 -5.92
C SER A 297 -12.86 2.94 -5.41
N GLN A 298 -12.58 1.95 -6.25
CA GLN A 298 -11.68 0.85 -5.94
C GLN A 298 -10.24 1.38 -5.78
N GLY A 299 -9.52 0.83 -4.80
CA GLY A 299 -8.13 1.18 -4.54
C GLY A 299 -7.46 0.20 -3.59
N PRO A 300 -6.12 0.02 -3.70
CA PRO A 300 -5.38 -0.95 -2.91
C PRO A 300 -4.97 -0.47 -1.52
N THR A 301 -5.04 0.83 -1.22
CA THR A 301 -4.53 1.34 0.06
C THR A 301 -5.25 2.59 0.52
N SER A 302 -5.28 2.75 1.84
CA SER A 302 -5.62 4.01 2.50
C SER A 302 -4.65 4.27 3.67
N LEU A 303 -4.57 5.52 4.09
CA LEU A 303 -3.71 5.92 5.20
C LEU A 303 -4.24 7.18 5.89
N ILE A 304 -4.51 7.07 7.20
CA ILE A 304 -4.98 8.19 8.01
C ILE A 304 -3.81 9.11 8.39
N ASP A 305 -3.97 10.41 8.11
CA ASP A 305 -3.19 11.43 8.78
C ASP A 305 -3.68 11.56 10.23
N THR A 306 -2.89 11.05 11.16
CA THR A 306 -3.24 11.02 12.59
C THR A 306 -3.33 12.43 13.21
N LYS A 307 -2.78 13.45 12.57
CA LYS A 307 -2.87 14.86 13.00
C LYS A 307 -4.25 15.45 12.72
N THR A 308 -4.85 15.09 11.59
CA THR A 308 -6.11 15.70 11.11
C THR A 308 -7.32 14.78 11.19
N GLY A 309 -7.10 13.45 11.27
CA GLY A 309 -8.14 12.43 11.17
C GLY A 309 -8.66 12.20 9.75
N ILE A 310 -7.96 12.73 8.74
CA ILE A 310 -8.30 12.51 7.33
C ILE A 310 -7.71 11.19 6.86
N ASP A 311 -8.53 10.32 6.30
CA ASP A 311 -8.09 9.10 5.61
C ASP A 311 -7.94 9.40 4.11
N TYR A 312 -6.76 9.13 3.54
CA TYR A 312 -6.43 9.30 2.13
C TYR A 312 -6.44 7.95 1.43
N PHE A 313 -7.05 7.88 0.24
CA PHE A 313 -7.28 6.66 -0.52
C PHE A 313 -6.68 6.77 -1.91
N THR A 314 -6.00 5.73 -2.36
CA THR A 314 -5.69 5.57 -3.78
C THR A 314 -6.95 5.18 -4.56
N GLN A 315 -7.06 5.68 -5.79
CA GLN A 315 -8.23 5.49 -6.67
C GLN A 315 -7.79 5.00 -8.04
N VAL A 316 -7.56 3.68 -8.19
CA VAL A 316 -7.00 3.10 -9.43
C VAL A 316 -7.92 3.27 -10.63
N SER A 317 -9.23 3.18 -10.44
CA SER A 317 -10.22 3.35 -11.51
C SER A 317 -10.46 4.81 -11.92
N LYS A 318 -9.87 5.77 -11.16
CA LYS A 318 -9.98 7.21 -11.41
C LYS A 318 -8.62 7.87 -11.68
N ASN A 319 -7.51 7.12 -11.60
CA ASN A 319 -6.14 7.65 -11.67
C ASN A 319 -5.97 8.84 -10.72
N GLY A 320 -6.23 8.63 -9.44
CA GLY A 320 -6.28 9.75 -8.51
C GLY A 320 -6.19 9.38 -7.04
N ILE A 321 -6.28 10.40 -6.20
CA ILE A 321 -6.31 10.31 -4.74
C ILE A 321 -7.61 10.92 -4.25
N ALA A 322 -8.28 10.22 -3.33
CA ALA A 322 -9.44 10.73 -2.62
C ALA A 322 -9.16 10.81 -1.11
N CYS A 323 -10.04 11.49 -0.38
CA CYS A 323 -9.97 11.57 1.06
C CYS A 323 -11.35 11.56 1.71
N TRP A 324 -11.36 11.18 2.97
CA TRP A 324 -12.53 11.19 3.85
C TRP A 324 -12.13 11.70 5.25
N ASP A 325 -12.94 12.63 5.80
CA ASP A 325 -12.84 13.04 7.21
C ASP A 325 -13.55 11.99 8.07
N THR A 326 -12.79 11.18 8.83
CA THR A 326 -13.33 10.09 9.65
C THR A 326 -14.23 10.56 10.80
N SER A 327 -14.36 11.87 11.02
CA SER A 327 -15.27 12.45 12.02
C SER A 327 -16.72 12.58 11.54
N VAL A 328 -16.97 12.33 10.25
CA VAL A 328 -18.31 12.38 9.63
C VAL A 328 -18.66 11.05 8.99
N PRO A 329 -19.95 10.71 8.84
CA PRO A 329 -20.37 9.51 8.12
C PRO A 329 -19.82 9.47 6.71
N LEU A 330 -19.39 8.29 6.25
CA LEU A 330 -18.91 8.09 4.90
C LEU A 330 -20.09 7.93 3.93
N ASP A 331 -20.12 8.76 2.91
CA ASP A 331 -21.00 8.63 1.74
C ASP A 331 -20.30 9.20 0.49
N GLU A 332 -20.98 9.17 -0.67
CA GLU A 332 -20.40 9.69 -1.91
C GLU A 332 -20.08 11.19 -1.87
N ASP A 333 -20.81 11.96 -1.05
CA ASP A 333 -20.62 13.41 -0.92
C ASP A 333 -19.44 13.73 0.02
N SER A 334 -19.20 12.92 1.05
CA SER A 334 -18.09 13.08 2.01
C SER A 334 -16.77 12.44 1.52
N PHE A 335 -16.82 11.61 0.47
CA PHE A 335 -15.65 11.01 -0.15
C PHE A 335 -15.15 11.86 -1.33
N VAL A 336 -14.15 12.67 -1.08
CA VAL A 336 -13.70 13.74 -1.99
C VAL A 336 -12.52 13.33 -2.83
N LEU A 337 -12.64 13.39 -4.16
CA LEU A 337 -11.49 13.26 -5.06
C LEU A 337 -10.67 14.55 -5.03
N VAL A 338 -9.44 14.49 -4.46
CA VAL A 338 -8.57 15.67 -4.29
C VAL A 338 -7.52 15.82 -5.38
N ALA A 339 -7.19 14.73 -6.09
CA ALA A 339 -6.29 14.77 -7.22
C ALA A 339 -6.67 13.71 -8.27
N GLN A 340 -6.46 14.04 -9.52
CA GLN A 340 -6.60 13.12 -10.66
C GLN A 340 -5.64 13.51 -11.77
N ASP A 341 -4.83 12.56 -12.25
CA ASP A 341 -3.91 12.78 -13.36
C ASP A 341 -3.68 11.48 -14.13
N ASN A 342 -3.97 11.51 -15.44
CA ASN A 342 -3.87 10.33 -16.31
C ASN A 342 -2.45 10.02 -16.79
N THR A 343 -1.44 10.71 -16.26
CA THR A 343 -0.03 10.50 -16.56
C THR A 343 0.75 10.11 -15.32
N THR A 344 0.63 10.89 -14.25
CA THR A 344 1.45 10.74 -13.04
C THR A 344 0.77 9.97 -11.92
N LEU A 345 -0.56 9.78 -11.98
CA LEU A 345 -1.35 9.04 -11.00
C LEU A 345 -2.05 7.81 -11.61
N VAL A 346 -1.49 7.26 -12.69
CA VAL A 346 -2.03 6.02 -13.28
C VAL A 346 -1.75 4.85 -12.35
N PHE A 347 -2.81 4.21 -11.88
CA PHE A 347 -2.75 3.13 -10.90
C PHE A 347 -1.90 3.51 -9.68
N PRO A 348 -2.37 4.49 -8.86
CA PRO A 348 -1.66 4.85 -7.63
C PRO A 348 -1.67 3.65 -6.68
N GLN A 349 -0.49 3.06 -6.49
CA GLN A 349 -0.32 1.75 -5.89
C GLN A 349 -0.13 1.84 -4.37
N ASP A 350 0.66 2.80 -3.92
CA ASP A 350 0.90 2.97 -2.49
C ASP A 350 1.05 4.45 -2.12
N ILE A 351 0.76 4.76 -0.86
CA ILE A 351 0.87 6.11 -0.30
C ILE A 351 1.63 6.08 1.02
N SER A 352 2.34 7.15 1.30
CA SER A 352 3.04 7.35 2.56
C SER A 352 2.87 8.78 3.06
N ILE A 353 2.47 8.94 4.31
CA ILE A 353 2.45 10.23 4.99
C ILE A 353 3.77 10.43 5.72
N ASP A 354 4.37 11.59 5.50
CA ASP A 354 5.56 12.01 6.22
C ASP A 354 5.19 13.13 7.20
N PRO A 355 5.10 12.83 8.49
CA PRO A 355 4.72 13.84 9.48
C PRO A 355 5.81 14.91 9.70
N LEU A 356 7.09 14.59 9.40
CA LEU A 356 8.21 15.53 9.55
C LEU A 356 8.17 16.63 8.50
N PHE A 357 7.83 16.27 7.25
CA PHE A 357 7.74 17.21 6.14
C PHE A 357 6.31 17.63 5.82
N ASN A 358 5.31 17.12 6.55
CA ASN A 358 3.88 17.36 6.35
C ASN A 358 3.40 17.04 4.92
N MET A 359 3.88 15.95 4.35
CA MET A 359 3.67 15.57 2.96
C MET A 359 2.93 14.25 2.81
N LEU A 360 2.06 14.17 1.80
CA LEU A 360 1.55 12.92 1.25
C LEU A 360 2.34 12.57 0.00
N TYR A 361 2.97 11.40 0.00
CA TYR A 361 3.68 10.84 -1.15
C TYR A 361 2.86 9.72 -1.78
N VAL A 362 2.87 9.64 -3.10
CA VAL A 362 2.15 8.64 -3.90
C VAL A 362 3.09 7.98 -4.89
N LEU A 363 3.10 6.66 -4.90
CA LEU A 363 3.80 5.84 -5.90
C LEU A 363 2.78 5.29 -6.90
N SER A 364 3.01 5.55 -8.18
CA SER A 364 2.16 5.07 -9.29
C SER A 364 2.97 4.23 -10.26
N ASP A 365 2.45 3.07 -10.68
CA ASP A 365 3.22 2.06 -11.39
C ASP A 365 2.57 1.50 -12.65
N ASN A 366 1.33 1.91 -12.97
CA ASN A 366 0.58 1.38 -14.12
C ASN A 366 0.61 -0.17 -14.19
N LEU A 367 0.33 -0.83 -13.06
CA LEU A 367 0.35 -2.30 -12.92
C LEU A 367 -0.33 -3.06 -14.08
N PRO A 368 -1.48 -2.62 -14.62
CA PRO A 368 -2.11 -3.34 -15.74
C PRO A 368 -1.21 -3.47 -16.96
N GLN A 369 -0.30 -2.52 -17.19
CA GLN A 369 0.66 -2.62 -18.29
C GLN A 369 1.68 -3.75 -18.06
N LEU A 370 2.17 -3.93 -16.83
CA LEU A 370 3.03 -5.07 -16.50
C LEU A 370 2.34 -6.43 -16.68
N MET A 371 1.03 -6.49 -16.32
CA MET A 371 0.27 -7.74 -16.36
C MET A 371 -0.12 -8.16 -17.77
N PHE A 372 -0.48 -7.22 -18.64
CA PHE A 372 -1.11 -7.51 -19.94
C PHE A 372 -0.25 -7.13 -21.14
N SER A 373 0.87 -6.42 -20.93
CA SER A 373 1.82 -6.05 -21.99
C SER A 373 3.24 -5.87 -21.43
N ASN A 374 3.99 -4.91 -21.96
CA ASN A 374 5.31 -4.52 -21.47
C ASN A 374 5.38 -3.00 -21.31
N TYR A 375 6.19 -2.52 -20.38
CA TYR A 375 6.50 -1.11 -20.25
C TYR A 375 7.31 -0.59 -21.46
N ASP A 376 7.03 0.65 -21.87
CA ASP A 376 7.80 1.31 -22.92
C ASP A 376 9.09 1.92 -22.33
N PRO A 377 10.29 1.49 -22.79
CA PRO A 377 11.55 2.05 -22.30
C PRO A 377 11.76 3.53 -22.64
N LYS A 378 10.96 4.11 -23.54
CA LYS A 378 11.09 5.50 -23.98
C LYS A 378 10.19 6.47 -23.22
N THR A 379 9.24 5.96 -22.45
CA THR A 379 8.29 6.77 -21.66
C THR A 379 8.54 6.63 -20.17
N ARG A 380 8.05 7.59 -19.39
CA ARG A 380 8.01 7.44 -17.92
C ARG A 380 6.88 6.50 -17.57
N ASN A 381 7.22 5.38 -16.90
CA ASN A 381 6.27 4.35 -16.50
C ASN A 381 5.92 4.45 -15.01
N PHE A 382 6.84 4.99 -14.19
CA PHE A 382 6.69 5.05 -12.73
C PHE A 382 6.88 6.47 -12.23
N PHE A 383 6.06 6.87 -11.26
CA PHE A 383 6.08 8.20 -10.69
C PHE A 383 6.01 8.16 -9.18
N LEU A 384 6.90 8.90 -8.52
CA LEU A 384 6.76 9.30 -7.13
C LEU A 384 6.33 10.75 -7.11
N THR A 385 5.11 11.01 -6.65
CA THR A 385 4.55 12.36 -6.57
C THR A 385 4.29 12.74 -5.12
N ALA A 386 4.17 14.02 -4.84
CA ALA A 386 3.93 14.53 -3.50
C ALA A 386 3.01 15.74 -3.48
N ALA A 387 2.23 15.88 -2.41
CA ALA A 387 1.44 17.06 -2.09
C ALA A 387 1.56 17.41 -0.62
N ASP A 388 1.47 18.70 -0.30
CA ASP A 388 1.43 19.21 1.07
C ASP A 388 0.06 18.89 1.70
N LEU A 389 0.06 18.27 2.89
CA LEU A 389 -1.16 17.88 3.61
C LEU A 389 -2.03 19.10 3.99
N ASP A 390 -1.41 20.24 4.34
CA ASP A 390 -2.17 21.45 4.67
C ASP A 390 -2.91 22.00 3.44
N SER A 391 -2.44 21.71 2.23
CA SER A 391 -3.13 22.05 0.98
C SER A 391 -4.31 21.13 0.70
N LEU A 392 -4.24 19.85 1.06
CA LEU A 392 -5.27 18.83 0.80
C LEU A 392 -6.39 18.87 1.85
N THR A 393 -6.05 19.01 3.13
CA THR A 393 -6.96 18.92 4.28
C THR A 393 -8.21 19.81 4.15
N PRO A 394 -8.14 21.09 3.70
CA PRO A 394 -9.33 21.92 3.57
C PRO A 394 -10.36 21.37 2.57
N ALA A 395 -9.93 20.69 1.52
CA ALA A 395 -10.84 20.09 0.55
C ALA A 395 -11.59 18.91 1.17
N CYS A 396 -10.93 18.09 1.99
CA CYS A 396 -11.51 16.94 2.68
C CYS A 396 -12.51 17.36 3.78
N LYS A 397 -12.34 18.54 4.39
CA LYS A 397 -13.19 19.06 5.49
C LYS A 397 -14.35 19.96 5.03
N LYS A 398 -14.36 20.44 3.79
CA LYS A 398 -15.30 21.46 3.30
C LYS A 398 -16.78 21.07 3.25
N GLN A 399 -17.12 19.80 3.35
CA GLN A 399 -18.50 19.34 3.14
C GLN A 399 -19.39 19.43 4.38
N ASN A 400 -18.86 19.71 5.56
CA ASN A 400 -19.64 19.89 6.80
C ASN A 400 -20.55 21.13 6.80
N SER A 401 -20.47 22.02 5.80
CA SER A 401 -21.26 23.27 5.75
C SER A 401 -22.58 23.17 4.99
N LYS A 402 -22.87 22.06 4.29
CA LYS A 402 -24.10 21.89 3.51
C LYS A 402 -25.19 21.07 4.20
N SER A 403 -24.93 20.46 5.36
CA SER A 403 -25.86 19.62 6.11
C SER A 403 -26.37 20.27 7.41
N ARG A 404 -26.52 21.60 7.42
CA ARG A 404 -27.22 22.32 8.49
C ARG A 404 -28.40 23.12 7.96
#